data_1fcf054f1f9309d1a624f1a745e36794
#
_entry.id   1fcf054f1f9309d1a624f1a745e36794
#
_cell.length_a   1.000
_cell.length_b   1.000
_cell.length_c   1.000
_cell.angle_alpha   90.00
_cell.angle_beta   90.00
_cell.angle_gamma   90.00
#
_symmetry.space_group_name_H-M   'P 1'
#
loop_
_entity.id
_entity.type
_entity.pdbx_description
1 polymer ?
#
loop_
_entity_poly.entity_id
_entity_poly.type
_entity_poly.pdbx_seq_one_letter_code
_entity_poly.pdbx_strand_id
1 'polypeptide(L)'
;MAKILMYCTRSCPYCIRAEKLLQKKGVEITKIDVGGDKKLWKEMEKRSQRNTVPQIFIDDYHVGGFDDLSELDMAGKLDKLLTP
;
A
#
# COMPACT_ATOMS: atom_id res chain seq x y z
N MET A 1 -3.11 -8.95 -14.27
CA MET A 1 -3.49 -8.56 -12.92
C MET A 1 -2.59 -7.44 -12.40
N ALA A 2 -3.15 -6.54 -11.62
CA ALA A 2 -2.37 -5.44 -11.06
C ALA A 2 -1.36 -5.95 -10.03
N LYS A 3 -0.21 -5.31 -9.99
CA LYS A 3 0.86 -5.62 -9.05
C LYS A 3 0.75 -4.67 -7.86
N ILE A 4 0.61 -5.22 -6.67
CA ILE A 4 0.43 -4.44 -5.45
C ILE A 4 1.72 -4.46 -4.65
N LEU A 5 2.23 -3.27 -4.32
CA LEU A 5 3.41 -3.11 -3.50
C LEU A 5 3.04 -2.27 -2.27
N MET A 6 3.44 -2.74 -1.09
CA MET A 6 3.18 -2.02 0.14
C MET A 6 4.43 -1.92 1.00
N TYR A 7 4.85 -0.69 1.27
CA TYR A 7 5.89 -0.43 2.25
C TYR A 7 5.22 -0.41 3.63
N CYS A 8 5.74 -1.19 4.55
CA CYS A 8 5.10 -1.37 5.86
C CYS A 8 6.13 -1.62 6.96
N THR A 9 5.63 -1.71 8.19
CA THR A 9 6.42 -2.16 9.33
C THR A 9 5.64 -3.27 10.03
N ARG A 10 6.32 -4.06 10.87
CA ARG A 10 5.71 -5.23 11.50
C ARG A 10 4.60 -4.91 12.49
N SER A 11 4.69 -3.78 13.16
CA SER A 11 3.76 -3.42 14.22
C SER A 11 2.84 -2.27 13.86
N CYS A 12 2.55 -2.09 12.59
CA CYS A 12 1.69 -1.01 12.12
C CYS A 12 0.24 -1.47 11.97
N PRO A 13 -0.68 -1.01 12.83
CA PRO A 13 -2.09 -1.40 12.72
C PRO A 13 -2.72 -1.03 11.38
N TYR A 14 -2.36 0.13 10.84
CA TYR A 14 -2.89 0.57 9.54
C TYR A 14 -2.38 -0.30 8.40
N CYS A 15 -1.15 -0.77 8.50
CA CYS A 15 -0.60 -1.72 7.52
C CYS A 15 -1.41 -3.02 7.52
N ILE A 16 -1.75 -3.51 8.70
CA ILE A 16 -2.55 -4.72 8.86
C ILE A 16 -3.94 -4.54 8.27
N ARG A 17 -4.56 -3.39 8.52
CA ARG A 17 -5.88 -3.07 7.98
C ARG A 17 -5.87 -3.00 6.46
N ALA A 18 -4.84 -2.35 5.91
CA ALA A 18 -4.68 -2.25 4.46
C ALA A 18 -4.50 -3.62 3.82
N GLU A 19 -3.66 -4.46 4.44
CA GLU A 19 -3.44 -5.82 3.95
C GLU A 19 -4.74 -6.63 3.94
N LYS A 20 -5.51 -6.55 5.02
CA LYS A 20 -6.78 -7.27 5.09
C LYS A 20 -7.78 -6.82 4.03
N LEU A 21 -7.86 -5.51 3.79
CA LEU A 21 -8.75 -4.97 2.77
C LEU A 21 -8.36 -5.51 1.40
N LEU A 22 -7.08 -5.47 1.07
CA LEU A 22 -6.59 -5.95 -0.22
C LEU A 22 -6.75 -7.46 -0.36
N GLN A 23 -6.54 -8.22 0.72
CA GLN A 23 -6.74 -9.67 0.71
C GLN A 23 -8.20 -10.03 0.39
N LYS A 24 -9.15 -9.27 0.89
CA LYS A 24 -10.57 -9.47 0.57
C LYS A 24 -10.86 -9.28 -0.92
N LYS A 25 -10.03 -8.51 -1.60
CA LYS A 25 -10.17 -8.31 -3.04
C LYS A 25 -9.53 -9.44 -3.86
N GLY A 26 -8.88 -10.40 -3.18
CA GLY A 26 -8.29 -11.56 -3.85
C GLY A 26 -6.99 -11.28 -4.58
N VAL A 27 -6.28 -10.22 -4.20
CA VAL A 27 -5.02 -9.86 -4.83
C VAL A 27 -3.84 -10.20 -3.95
N GLU A 28 -2.68 -10.46 -4.58
CA GLU A 28 -1.43 -10.70 -3.88
C GLU A 28 -0.73 -9.38 -3.62
N ILE A 29 -0.10 -9.29 -2.45
CA ILE A 29 0.59 -8.09 -2.02
C ILE A 29 2.06 -8.39 -1.82
N THR A 30 2.93 -7.61 -2.44
CA THR A 30 4.36 -7.65 -2.16
C THR A 30 4.63 -6.64 -1.06
N LYS A 31 5.04 -7.12 0.10
CA LYS A 31 5.33 -6.26 1.25
C LYS A 31 6.83 -6.00 1.36
N ILE A 32 7.17 -4.75 1.62
CA ILE A 32 8.55 -4.35 1.88
C ILE A 32 8.59 -3.78 3.28
N ASP A 33 9.28 -4.48 4.19
CA ASP A 33 9.45 -4.04 5.56
C ASP A 33 10.53 -2.96 5.63
N VAL A 34 10.12 -1.74 5.92
CA VAL A 34 11.03 -0.60 6.00
C VAL A 34 11.45 -0.30 7.43
N GLY A 35 10.91 -1.04 8.40
CA GLY A 35 11.25 -0.88 9.81
C GLY A 35 12.68 -1.29 10.06
N GLY A 36 13.50 -0.36 10.58
CA GLY A 36 14.89 -0.63 10.86
C GLY A 36 15.81 -0.63 9.64
N ASP A 37 15.31 -0.32 8.46
CA ASP A 37 16.11 -0.26 7.24
C ASP A 37 16.06 1.16 6.65
N LYS A 38 17.13 1.90 6.89
CA LYS A 38 17.20 3.30 6.47
C LYS A 38 17.15 3.47 4.95
N LYS A 39 17.74 2.54 4.20
CA LYS A 39 17.76 2.62 2.75
C LYS A 39 16.37 2.41 2.17
N LEU A 40 15.66 1.41 2.66
CA LEU A 40 14.30 1.12 2.22
C LEU A 40 13.34 2.24 2.65
N TRP A 41 13.55 2.80 3.83
CA TRP A 41 12.75 3.93 4.28
C TRP A 41 12.90 5.14 3.35
N LYS A 42 14.16 5.45 2.97
CA LYS A 42 14.42 6.54 2.03
C LYS A 42 13.82 6.28 0.66
N GLU A 43 13.87 5.03 0.20
CA GLU A 43 13.24 4.64 -1.06
C GLU A 43 11.74 4.92 -1.02
N MET A 44 11.08 4.54 0.08
CA MET A 44 9.67 4.79 0.28
C MET A 44 9.37 6.29 0.26
N GLU A 45 10.16 7.09 1.00
CA GLU A 45 9.98 8.53 1.05
C GLU A 45 10.13 9.16 -0.33
N LYS A 46 11.13 8.71 -1.08
CA LYS A 46 11.39 9.23 -2.43
C LYS A 46 10.25 8.91 -3.39
N ARG A 47 9.75 7.69 -3.34
CA ARG A 47 8.69 7.24 -4.25
C ARG A 47 7.32 7.79 -3.88
N SER A 48 7.02 7.89 -2.59
CA SER A 48 5.70 8.30 -2.12
C SER A 48 5.61 9.79 -1.79
N GLN A 49 6.74 10.45 -1.59
CA GLN A 49 6.81 11.82 -1.09
C GLN A 49 6.18 11.94 0.30
N ARG A 50 6.17 10.83 1.05
CA ARG A 50 5.64 10.76 2.41
C ARG A 50 6.59 9.95 3.28
N ASN A 51 6.53 10.17 4.58
CA ASN A 51 7.38 9.47 5.57
C ASN A 51 6.57 8.63 6.55
N THR A 52 5.43 8.14 6.14
CA THR A 52 4.56 7.30 6.96
C THR A 52 4.31 5.96 6.31
N VAL A 53 3.92 4.96 7.10
CA VAL A 53 3.51 3.65 6.62
C VAL A 53 2.04 3.43 6.97
N PRO A 54 1.30 2.66 6.18
CA PRO A 54 1.73 2.01 4.93
C PRO A 54 1.81 3.00 3.77
N GLN A 55 2.62 2.67 2.74
CA GLN A 55 2.59 3.36 1.45
C GLN A 55 2.32 2.30 0.41
N ILE A 56 1.22 2.45 -0.32
CA ILE A 56 0.68 1.44 -1.21
C ILE A 56 0.76 1.93 -2.65
N PHE A 57 1.24 1.05 -3.52
CA PHE A 57 1.31 1.31 -4.96
C PHE A 57 0.57 0.20 -5.69
N ILE A 58 -0.24 0.56 -6.67
CA ILE A 58 -0.89 -0.37 -7.58
C ILE A 58 -0.28 -0.10 -8.96
N ASP A 59 0.56 -1.01 -9.42
CA ASP A 59 1.44 -0.80 -10.58
C ASP A 59 2.24 0.49 -10.34
N ASP A 60 2.12 1.50 -11.20
CA ASP A 60 2.82 2.78 -11.02
C ASP A 60 1.99 3.82 -10.29
N TYR A 61 0.76 3.49 -9.92
CA TYR A 61 -0.13 4.42 -9.26
C TYR A 61 0.11 4.44 -7.74
N HIS A 62 0.41 5.61 -7.20
CA HIS A 62 0.60 5.78 -5.76
C HIS A 62 -0.76 6.00 -5.09
N VAL A 63 -1.22 4.98 -4.37
CA VAL A 63 -2.47 5.08 -3.60
C VAL A 63 -2.28 5.95 -2.37
N GLY A 64 -1.21 5.70 -1.61
CA GLY A 64 -0.95 6.37 -0.35
C GLY A 64 -1.09 5.42 0.83
N GLY A 65 -1.68 5.91 1.91
CA GLY A 65 -1.88 5.12 3.13
C GLY A 65 -3.21 4.40 3.15
N PHE A 66 -3.55 3.90 4.34
CA PHE A 66 -4.81 3.16 4.52
C PHE A 66 -6.03 4.03 4.26
N ASP A 67 -6.02 5.29 4.72
CA ASP A 67 -7.16 6.19 4.51
C ASP A 67 -7.42 6.41 3.02
N ASP A 68 -6.35 6.61 2.26
CA ASP A 68 -6.45 6.79 0.81
C ASP A 68 -7.00 5.53 0.14
N LEU A 69 -6.53 4.36 0.58
CA LEU A 69 -7.00 3.07 0.06
C LEU A 69 -8.47 2.87 0.37
N SER A 70 -8.88 3.17 1.59
CA SER A 70 -10.27 3.05 2.03
C SER A 70 -11.19 3.96 1.23
N GLU A 71 -10.77 5.19 0.96
CA GLU A 71 -11.55 6.13 0.15
C GLU A 71 -11.73 5.63 -1.27
N LEU A 72 -10.69 5.08 -1.87
CA LEU A 72 -10.79 4.49 -3.21
C LEU A 72 -11.79 3.33 -3.23
N ASP A 73 -11.76 2.50 -2.20
CA ASP A 73 -12.67 1.37 -2.09
C ASP A 73 -14.12 1.83 -1.96
N MET A 74 -14.35 2.78 -1.07
CA MET A 74 -15.70 3.33 -0.86
C MET A 74 -16.26 4.02 -2.08
N ALA A 75 -15.39 4.63 -2.88
CA ALA A 75 -15.80 5.30 -4.12
C ALA A 75 -15.97 4.35 -5.30
N GLY A 76 -15.72 3.06 -5.10
CA GLY A 76 -15.81 2.06 -6.17
C GLY A 76 -14.69 2.13 -7.18
N LYS A 77 -13.62 2.86 -6.88
CA LYS A 77 -12.49 3.05 -7.79
C LYS A 77 -11.39 2.03 -7.61
N LEU A 78 -11.31 1.43 -6.41
CA LEU A 78 -10.24 0.46 -6.10
C LEU A 78 -10.31 -0.77 -7.00
N ASP A 79 -11.50 -1.33 -7.16
CA ASP A 79 -11.69 -2.53 -7.99
C ASP A 79 -11.22 -2.31 -9.43
N LYS A 80 -11.44 -1.12 -9.96
CA LYS A 80 -11.00 -0.77 -11.31
C LYS A 80 -9.49 -0.73 -11.44
N LEU A 81 -8.79 -0.32 -10.38
CA LEU A 81 -7.33 -0.31 -10.36
C LEU A 81 -6.77 -1.72 -10.23
N LEU A 82 -7.46 -2.60 -9.51
CA LEU A 82 -7.01 -3.97 -9.26
C LEU A 82 -7.28 -4.90 -10.46
N THR A 83 -8.26 -4.59 -11.27
CA THR A 83 -8.62 -5.39 -12.46
C THR A 83 -8.54 -4.51 -13.71
N PRO A 84 -7.33 -4.34 -14.27
CA PRO A 84 -7.15 -3.54 -15.48
C PRO A 84 -7.82 -4.15 -16.71
#